data_510e73e51657e1becbe7002f08fd17dc
#
_entry.id   510e73e51657e1becbe7002f08fd17dc
#
_cell.length_a   1.000
_cell.length_b   1.000
_cell.length_c   1.000
_cell.angle_alpha   90.00
_cell.angle_beta   90.00
_cell.angle_gamma   90.00
#
_symmetry.space_group_name_H-M   'P 1'
#
loop_
_entity.id
_entity.type
_entity.pdbx_description
1 polymer ?
#
loop_
_entity_poly.entity_id
_entity_poly.type
_entity_poly.pdbx_seq_one_letter_code
_entity_poly.pdbx_strand_id
1 'polypeptide(L)'
;DFFNISTQNVVLNTPEMTSIMKTFSFIRSALFRRVSLAFQDNPDIQKMVDHSNPSSADIEAYTTELLRDRFVEDFPDQLEQFNNIVKDFTPGLVVNRVRSKKDLKTGDNLLKLVNKFLEVEATYLGYIIESDRVRDSVDEMIPFLIKDPQSKPSENLQQIIGALTNTDLQFVKRDGRIFVSKQVRLSSGWEV
;
A
#
# COMPACT_ATOMS: atom_id res chain seq x y z
N ASP A 1 -3.37 11.10 -12.18
CA ASP A 1 -3.22 10.56 -10.82
C ASP A 1 -3.65 9.08 -10.76
N PHE A 2 -2.79 8.21 -11.32
CA PHE A 2 -3.08 6.77 -11.50
C PHE A 2 -3.33 6.05 -10.16
N PHE A 3 -2.72 6.49 -9.05
CA PHE A 3 -2.91 5.86 -7.76
C PHE A 3 -4.36 6.03 -7.26
N ASN A 4 -4.96 7.20 -7.43
CA ASN A 4 -6.29 7.50 -6.90
C ASN A 4 -7.47 6.98 -7.75
N ILE A 5 -7.23 6.58 -9.00
CA ILE A 5 -8.26 5.99 -9.87
C ILE A 5 -8.32 4.46 -9.78
N SER A 6 -7.32 3.84 -9.13
CA SER A 6 -7.28 2.38 -8.94
C SER A 6 -8.21 1.95 -7.82
N THR A 7 -8.85 0.79 -7.97
CA THR A 7 -9.66 0.16 -6.92
C THR A 7 -8.80 -0.55 -5.86
N GLN A 8 -7.56 -0.90 -6.21
CA GLN A 8 -6.60 -1.52 -5.30
C GLN A 8 -5.25 -0.80 -5.44
N ASN A 9 -4.80 -0.21 -4.36
CA ASN A 9 -3.58 0.58 -4.31
C ASN A 9 -2.50 -0.17 -3.54
N VAL A 10 -1.35 -0.40 -4.16
CA VAL A 10 -0.20 -1.05 -3.50
C VAL A 10 0.98 -0.10 -3.51
N VAL A 11 1.55 0.11 -2.34
CA VAL A 11 2.76 0.89 -2.16
C VAL A 11 3.92 -0.02 -1.78
N LEU A 12 4.98 0.07 -2.55
CA LEU A 12 6.21 -0.69 -2.33
C LEU A 12 7.24 0.21 -1.67
N ASN A 13 7.78 -0.22 -0.53
CA ASN A 13 8.89 0.46 0.15
C ASN A 13 10.04 -0.49 0.44
N THR A 14 11.20 0.06 0.79
CA THR A 14 12.35 -0.68 1.26
C THR A 14 12.57 -0.43 2.76
N PRO A 15 13.38 -1.26 3.48
CA PRO A 15 13.53 -1.15 4.93
C PRO A 15 14.24 0.12 5.42
N GLU A 16 14.80 0.93 4.53
CA GLU A 16 15.54 2.13 4.91
C GLU A 16 14.60 3.23 5.44
N MET A 17 15.03 3.94 6.48
CA MET A 17 14.24 5.01 7.13
C MET A 17 13.79 6.08 6.13
N THR A 18 14.65 6.45 5.21
CA THR A 18 14.31 7.43 4.16
C THR A 18 13.20 6.94 3.23
N SER A 19 13.15 5.65 2.93
CA SER A 19 12.08 5.04 2.15
C SER A 19 10.76 5.04 2.92
N ILE A 20 10.79 4.71 4.21
CA ILE A 20 9.61 4.76 5.09
C ILE A 20 9.00 6.16 5.12
N MET A 21 9.84 7.18 5.33
CA MET A 21 9.39 8.57 5.37
C MET A 21 8.80 9.05 4.05
N LYS A 22 9.44 8.69 2.93
CA LYS A 22 8.93 9.01 1.59
C LYS A 22 7.62 8.27 1.29
N THR A 23 7.51 7.02 1.71
CA THR A 23 6.28 6.22 1.56
C THR A 23 5.14 6.84 2.35
N PHE A 24 5.37 7.22 3.60
CA PHE A 24 4.37 7.92 4.40
C PHE A 24 3.93 9.24 3.74
N SER A 25 4.88 10.08 3.32
CA SER A 25 4.58 11.35 2.64
C SER A 25 3.81 11.13 1.33
N PHE A 26 4.14 10.08 0.57
CA PHE A 26 3.41 9.72 -0.64
C PHE A 26 1.96 9.32 -0.34
N ILE A 27 1.72 8.45 0.64
CA ILE A 27 0.38 8.00 1.03
C ILE A 27 -0.46 9.17 1.50
N ARG A 28 0.11 10.05 2.35
CA ARG A 28 -0.53 11.29 2.80
C ARG A 28 -0.93 12.18 1.62
N SER A 29 0.00 12.45 0.72
CA SER A 29 -0.27 13.29 -0.46
C SER A 29 -1.32 12.67 -1.37
N ALA A 30 -1.35 11.35 -1.52
CA ALA A 30 -2.37 10.65 -2.29
C ALA A 30 -3.75 10.77 -1.65
N LEU A 31 -3.85 10.61 -0.32
CA LEU A 31 -5.10 10.81 0.42
C LEU A 31 -5.60 12.25 0.29
N PHE A 32 -4.75 13.24 0.56
CA PHE A 32 -5.13 14.64 0.49
C PHE A 32 -5.50 15.06 -0.94
N ARG A 33 -4.81 14.52 -1.94
CA ARG A 33 -5.21 14.71 -3.33
C ARG A 33 -6.58 14.11 -3.64
N ARG A 34 -6.90 12.93 -3.08
CA ARG A 34 -8.22 12.31 -3.21
C ARG A 34 -9.30 13.19 -2.59
N VAL A 35 -9.04 13.76 -1.40
CA VAL A 35 -9.93 14.73 -0.77
C VAL A 35 -10.11 15.98 -1.66
N SER A 36 -9.02 16.59 -2.12
CA SER A 36 -9.06 17.76 -3.01
C SER A 36 -9.88 17.50 -4.28
N LEU A 37 -9.73 16.32 -4.90
CA LEU A 37 -10.51 15.95 -6.09
C LEU A 37 -12.00 15.78 -5.81
N ALA A 38 -12.36 15.22 -4.66
CA ALA A 38 -13.76 15.04 -4.28
C ALA A 38 -14.49 16.36 -4.00
N PHE A 39 -13.76 17.41 -3.65
CA PHE A 39 -14.27 18.75 -3.39
C PHE A 39 -13.78 19.78 -4.45
N GLN A 40 -13.57 19.33 -5.69
CA GLN A 40 -13.04 20.19 -6.75
C GLN A 40 -13.90 21.44 -7.06
N ASP A 41 -15.19 21.37 -6.76
CA ASP A 41 -16.14 22.47 -6.98
C ASP A 41 -16.18 23.47 -5.79
N ASN A 42 -15.41 23.22 -4.73
CA ASN A 42 -15.30 24.11 -3.57
C ASN A 42 -13.86 24.65 -3.41
N PRO A 43 -13.57 25.87 -3.90
CA PRO A 43 -12.24 26.46 -3.87
C PRO A 43 -11.67 26.66 -2.46
N ASP A 44 -12.53 26.87 -1.45
CA ASP A 44 -12.08 27.12 -0.08
C ASP A 44 -11.62 25.82 0.58
N ILE A 45 -12.32 24.71 0.36
CA ILE A 45 -11.85 23.37 0.77
C ILE A 45 -10.55 23.02 0.05
N GLN A 46 -10.44 23.29 -1.25
CA GLN A 46 -9.20 23.02 -1.98
C GLN A 46 -8.01 23.78 -1.39
N LYS A 47 -8.17 25.07 -1.13
CA LYS A 47 -7.10 25.86 -0.48
C LYS A 47 -6.74 25.32 0.89
N MET A 48 -7.72 24.94 1.70
CA MET A 48 -7.49 24.34 3.01
C MET A 48 -6.69 23.06 2.92
N VAL A 49 -7.06 22.15 2.00
CA VAL A 49 -6.35 20.85 1.78
C VAL A 49 -4.94 21.09 1.26
N ASP A 50 -4.75 22.00 0.31
CA ASP A 50 -3.45 22.33 -0.27
C ASP A 50 -2.49 22.92 0.79
N HIS A 51 -2.99 23.78 1.68
CA HIS A 51 -2.22 24.32 2.80
C HIS A 51 -1.87 23.22 3.85
N SER A 52 -2.70 22.19 3.96
CA SER A 52 -2.50 21.07 4.86
C SER A 52 -1.59 19.97 4.28
N ASN A 53 -1.09 20.12 3.06
CA ASN A 53 -0.22 19.17 2.38
C ASN A 53 1.11 19.78 1.93
N PRO A 54 1.90 20.35 2.84
CA PRO A 54 3.21 20.88 2.47
C PRO A 54 4.18 19.77 2.09
N SER A 55 5.16 20.12 1.30
CA SER A 55 6.27 19.26 0.91
C SER A 55 7.24 18.89 2.06
N SER A 56 6.96 19.35 3.30
CA SER A 56 7.82 19.15 4.45
C SER A 56 7.74 17.73 5.02
N ALA A 57 8.86 17.26 5.57
CA ALA A 57 8.99 15.96 6.23
C ALA A 57 8.36 15.92 7.63
N ASP A 58 7.69 16.98 8.08
CA ASP A 58 7.06 17.05 9.39
C ASP A 58 5.76 16.24 9.39
N ILE A 59 5.82 15.06 9.99
CA ILE A 59 4.70 14.13 10.05
C ILE A 59 3.62 14.64 11.01
N GLU A 60 4.01 15.26 12.12
CA GLU A 60 3.09 15.64 13.19
C GLU A 60 2.30 16.91 12.86
N ALA A 61 2.83 17.75 11.99
CA ALA A 61 2.21 19.02 11.63
C ALA A 61 1.00 18.87 10.69
N TYR A 62 0.83 17.71 10.04
CA TYR A 62 -0.18 17.54 8.98
C TYR A 62 -0.80 16.14 9.01
N THR A 63 -1.69 15.94 9.97
CA THR A 63 -2.44 14.70 10.16
C THR A 63 -3.85 14.81 9.58
N THR A 64 -4.49 13.67 9.36
CA THR A 64 -5.90 13.63 8.97
C THR A 64 -6.82 14.18 10.07
N GLU A 65 -6.43 14.01 11.34
CA GLU A 65 -7.13 14.58 12.49
C GLU A 65 -7.21 16.12 12.40
N LEU A 66 -6.07 16.78 12.18
CA LEU A 66 -6.03 18.24 12.03
C LEU A 66 -6.85 18.75 10.83
N LEU A 67 -6.87 17.99 9.75
CA LEU A 67 -7.70 18.31 8.60
C LEU A 67 -9.19 18.13 8.92
N ARG A 68 -9.54 17.07 9.66
CA ARG A 68 -10.91 16.82 10.12
C ARG A 68 -11.42 17.92 11.03
N ASP A 69 -10.60 18.41 11.98
CA ASP A 69 -10.98 19.50 12.88
C ASP A 69 -11.36 20.75 12.08
N ARG A 70 -10.63 21.05 11.01
CA ARG A 70 -11.00 22.15 10.11
C ARG A 70 -12.31 21.90 9.36
N PHE A 71 -12.59 20.66 8.95
CA PHE A 71 -13.91 20.34 8.37
C PHE A 71 -15.03 20.51 9.39
N VAL A 72 -14.81 20.17 10.67
CA VAL A 72 -15.79 20.38 11.74
C VAL A 72 -16.05 21.88 11.94
N GLU A 73 -15.01 22.72 11.89
CA GLU A 73 -15.14 24.17 12.14
C GLU A 73 -15.71 24.92 10.93
N ASP A 74 -15.18 24.67 9.73
CA ASP A 74 -15.43 25.50 8.56
C ASP A 74 -16.46 24.89 7.59
N PHE A 75 -16.58 23.55 7.54
CA PHE A 75 -17.37 22.83 6.54
C PHE A 75 -18.16 21.63 7.14
N PRO A 76 -18.97 21.82 8.19
CA PRO A 76 -19.65 20.72 8.89
C PRO A 76 -20.57 19.88 7.99
N ASP A 77 -21.18 20.48 6.98
CA ASP A 77 -22.05 19.75 6.04
C ASP A 77 -21.28 18.79 5.12
N GLN A 78 -19.98 18.98 4.95
CA GLN A 78 -19.09 18.14 4.14
C GLN A 78 -18.30 17.12 4.96
N LEU A 79 -18.41 17.13 6.28
CA LEU A 79 -17.65 16.27 7.19
C LEU A 79 -17.91 14.76 6.94
N GLU A 80 -19.16 14.39 6.69
CA GLU A 80 -19.51 12.99 6.40
C GLU A 80 -18.84 12.51 5.11
N GLN A 81 -18.88 13.33 4.05
CA GLN A 81 -18.20 13.01 2.79
C GLN A 81 -16.69 12.88 2.99
N PHE A 82 -16.05 13.78 3.75
CA PHE A 82 -14.65 13.69 4.10
C PHE A 82 -14.32 12.38 4.83
N ASN A 83 -15.09 12.03 5.86
CA ASN A 83 -14.89 10.80 6.63
C ASN A 83 -15.02 9.54 5.76
N ASN A 84 -15.97 9.52 4.82
CA ASN A 84 -16.13 8.42 3.88
C ASN A 84 -14.91 8.29 2.95
N ILE A 85 -14.36 9.41 2.47
CA ILE A 85 -13.15 9.41 1.63
C ILE A 85 -11.96 8.81 2.37
N VAL A 86 -11.75 9.17 3.64
CA VAL A 86 -10.67 8.64 4.49
C VAL A 86 -10.87 7.14 4.72
N LYS A 87 -12.09 6.72 5.07
CA LYS A 87 -12.44 5.31 5.31
C LYS A 87 -12.24 4.43 4.08
N ASP A 88 -12.59 4.93 2.90
CA ASP A 88 -12.49 4.21 1.63
C ASP A 88 -11.06 4.18 1.05
N PHE A 89 -10.12 4.87 1.70
CA PHE A 89 -8.73 4.89 1.29
C PHE A 89 -7.93 3.81 2.03
N THR A 90 -7.81 2.63 1.42
CA THR A 90 -7.23 1.41 2.04
C THR A 90 -5.97 0.94 1.31
N PRO A 91 -4.81 1.63 1.43
CA PRO A 91 -3.61 1.26 0.72
C PRO A 91 -2.99 -0.04 1.24
N GLY A 92 -2.55 -0.91 0.33
CA GLY A 92 -1.75 -2.08 0.64
C GLY A 92 -0.26 -1.74 0.72
N LEU A 93 0.43 -2.25 1.73
CA LEU A 93 1.85 -2.01 1.97
C LEU A 93 2.67 -3.28 1.72
N VAL A 94 3.75 -3.15 0.96
CA VAL A 94 4.70 -4.25 0.70
C VAL A 94 6.11 -3.76 1.00
N VAL A 95 6.88 -4.52 1.79
CA VAL A 95 8.29 -4.24 2.03
C VAL A 95 9.15 -5.08 1.10
N ASN A 96 9.89 -4.42 0.22
CA ASN A 96 10.81 -5.06 -0.72
C ASN A 96 12.25 -5.05 -0.18
N ARG A 97 13.09 -5.96 -0.69
CA ARG A 97 14.52 -6.06 -0.36
C ARG A 97 14.79 -6.30 1.12
N VAL A 98 13.99 -7.14 1.75
CA VAL A 98 14.19 -7.57 3.14
C VAL A 98 15.41 -8.46 3.23
N ARG A 99 16.40 -8.11 4.09
CA ARG A 99 17.67 -8.83 4.28
C ARG A 99 17.77 -9.51 5.64
N SER A 100 17.02 -9.02 6.62
CA SER A 100 17.16 -9.45 8.01
C SER A 100 15.81 -9.51 8.73
N LYS A 101 15.80 -10.21 9.88
CA LYS A 101 14.62 -10.20 10.78
C LYS A 101 14.25 -8.81 11.30
N LYS A 102 15.22 -7.88 11.37
CA LYS A 102 14.98 -6.51 11.77
C LYS A 102 14.14 -5.79 10.70
N ASP A 103 14.42 -6.07 9.43
CA ASP A 103 13.72 -5.44 8.31
C ASP A 103 12.25 -5.87 8.23
N LEU A 104 11.92 -7.07 8.72
CA LEU A 104 10.53 -7.55 8.78
C LEU A 104 9.62 -6.65 9.62
N LYS A 105 10.18 -6.01 10.67
CA LYS A 105 9.42 -5.08 11.53
C LYS A 105 9.07 -3.77 10.83
N THR A 106 9.70 -3.48 9.71
CA THR A 106 9.49 -2.24 8.95
C THR A 106 8.04 -2.12 8.47
N GLY A 107 7.46 -3.22 7.98
CA GLY A 107 6.07 -3.24 7.53
C GLY A 107 5.09 -2.89 8.65
N ASP A 108 5.25 -3.52 9.81
CA ASP A 108 4.39 -3.25 10.98
C ASP A 108 4.54 -1.81 11.49
N ASN A 109 5.78 -1.29 11.47
CA ASN A 109 6.04 0.08 11.91
C ASN A 109 5.43 1.10 10.94
N LEU A 110 5.58 0.88 9.62
CA LEU A 110 4.97 1.73 8.61
C LEU A 110 3.44 1.67 8.68
N LEU A 111 2.86 0.47 8.87
CA LEU A 111 1.42 0.29 9.04
C LEU A 111 0.90 1.10 10.24
N LYS A 112 1.56 0.99 11.40
CA LYS A 112 1.20 1.74 12.60
C LYS A 112 1.31 3.26 12.38
N LEU A 113 2.36 3.71 11.67
CA LEU A 113 2.56 5.12 11.36
C LEU A 113 1.42 5.65 10.47
N VAL A 114 1.12 4.94 9.38
CA VAL A 114 0.08 5.32 8.43
C VAL A 114 -1.30 5.33 9.11
N ASN A 115 -1.66 4.26 9.82
CA ASN A 115 -2.97 4.17 10.47
C ASN A 115 -3.12 5.21 11.58
N LYS A 116 -2.05 5.50 12.35
CA LYS A 116 -2.10 6.46 13.45
C LYS A 116 -2.27 7.92 12.97
N PHE A 117 -1.50 8.34 11.96
CA PHE A 117 -1.45 9.75 11.54
C PHE A 117 -2.38 10.09 10.38
N LEU A 118 -2.75 9.09 9.58
CA LEU A 118 -3.68 9.29 8.46
C LEU A 118 -5.06 8.71 8.72
N GLU A 119 -5.24 7.96 9.82
CA GLU A 119 -6.51 7.34 10.24
C GLU A 119 -7.18 6.50 9.15
N VAL A 120 -6.37 5.88 8.31
CA VAL A 120 -6.80 5.02 7.20
C VAL A 120 -6.62 3.54 7.57
N GLU A 121 -7.38 2.66 6.95
CA GLU A 121 -7.27 1.21 7.12
C GLU A 121 -6.25 0.63 6.13
N ALA A 122 -4.98 1.01 6.27
CA ALA A 122 -3.92 0.40 5.46
C ALA A 122 -3.73 -1.08 5.83
N THR A 123 -3.35 -1.90 4.86
CA THR A 123 -3.11 -3.34 5.05
C THR A 123 -1.66 -3.69 4.74
N TYR A 124 -0.99 -4.41 5.64
CA TYR A 124 0.31 -4.99 5.34
C TYR A 124 0.14 -6.29 4.55
N LEU A 125 0.49 -6.25 3.28
CA LEU A 125 0.31 -7.38 2.35
C LEU A 125 1.45 -8.40 2.43
N GLY A 126 2.63 -7.98 2.93
CA GLY A 126 3.78 -8.85 3.06
C GLY A 126 5.10 -8.22 2.64
N TYR A 127 6.09 -9.05 2.40
CA TYR A 127 7.44 -8.63 2.06
C TYR A 127 8.03 -9.51 0.96
N ILE A 128 9.08 -8.97 0.31
CA ILE A 128 9.90 -9.69 -0.66
C ILE A 128 11.34 -9.65 -0.17
N ILE A 129 11.96 -10.82 -0.01
CA ILE A 129 13.35 -10.88 0.40
C ILE A 129 14.28 -10.44 -0.72
N GLU A 130 15.42 -9.83 -0.36
CA GLU A 130 16.48 -9.57 -1.33
C GLU A 130 17.14 -10.89 -1.78
N SER A 131 17.36 -11.02 -3.08
CA SER A 131 17.95 -12.24 -3.66
C SER A 131 18.72 -11.92 -4.94
N ASP A 132 19.92 -12.49 -5.05
CA ASP A 132 20.72 -12.40 -6.28
C ASP A 132 20.01 -13.06 -7.47
N ARG A 133 19.20 -14.09 -7.22
CA ARG A 133 18.39 -14.74 -8.27
C ARG A 133 17.43 -13.79 -8.96
N VAL A 134 16.90 -12.79 -8.23
CA VAL A 134 16.06 -11.74 -8.82
C VAL A 134 16.90 -10.86 -9.74
N ARG A 135 18.12 -10.50 -9.31
CA ARG A 135 19.06 -9.72 -10.14
C ARG A 135 19.42 -10.49 -11.41
N ASP A 136 19.83 -11.76 -11.30
CA ASP A 136 20.15 -12.61 -12.44
C ASP A 136 18.99 -12.74 -13.43
N SER A 137 17.75 -12.75 -12.92
CA SER A 137 16.56 -12.83 -13.76
C SER A 137 16.32 -11.53 -14.55
N VAL A 138 16.66 -10.39 -13.95
CA VAL A 138 16.59 -9.09 -14.65
C VAL A 138 17.65 -9.02 -15.73
N ASP A 139 18.89 -9.44 -15.46
CA ASP A 139 19.99 -9.45 -16.42
C ASP A 139 19.70 -10.36 -17.61
N GLU A 140 19.01 -11.47 -17.39
CA GLU A 140 18.56 -12.40 -18.43
C GLU A 140 17.23 -12.00 -19.09
N MET A 141 16.57 -10.91 -18.65
CA MET A 141 15.24 -10.47 -19.10
C MET A 141 14.15 -11.55 -18.98
N ILE A 142 14.27 -12.43 -18.02
CA ILE A 142 13.28 -13.47 -17.70
C ILE A 142 12.68 -13.17 -16.33
N PRO A 143 11.35 -12.95 -16.20
CA PRO A 143 10.74 -12.72 -14.89
C PRO A 143 11.09 -13.84 -13.89
N PHE A 144 11.50 -13.47 -12.66
CA PHE A 144 11.97 -14.46 -11.66
C PHE A 144 10.89 -15.47 -11.27
N LEU A 145 9.62 -15.12 -11.31
CA LEU A 145 8.49 -16.04 -11.13
C LEU A 145 8.47 -17.16 -12.19
N ILE A 146 8.93 -16.85 -13.39
CA ILE A 146 9.01 -17.80 -14.51
C ILE A 146 10.30 -18.61 -14.40
N LYS A 147 11.41 -17.93 -14.11
CA LYS A 147 12.73 -18.56 -14.04
C LYS A 147 12.84 -19.52 -12.85
N ASP A 148 12.39 -19.09 -11.69
CA ASP A 148 12.49 -19.84 -10.44
C ASP A 148 11.23 -19.67 -9.57
N PRO A 149 10.11 -20.32 -9.96
CA PRO A 149 8.82 -20.16 -9.29
C PRO A 149 8.79 -20.65 -7.83
N GLN A 150 9.77 -21.49 -7.44
CA GLN A 150 9.90 -22.06 -6.09
C GLN A 150 10.93 -21.31 -5.25
N SER A 151 11.51 -20.24 -5.76
CA SER A 151 12.42 -19.40 -4.98
C SER A 151 11.67 -18.62 -3.90
N LYS A 152 12.38 -18.26 -2.83
CA LYS A 152 11.77 -17.52 -1.72
C LYS A 152 11.14 -16.18 -2.14
N PRO A 153 11.76 -15.36 -3.02
CA PRO A 153 11.09 -14.18 -3.56
C PRO A 153 9.79 -14.49 -4.32
N SER A 154 9.77 -15.61 -5.07
CA SER A 154 8.58 -16.04 -5.80
C SER A 154 7.44 -16.44 -4.85
N GLU A 155 7.76 -17.20 -3.80
CA GLU A 155 6.79 -17.53 -2.74
C GLU A 155 6.24 -16.29 -2.06
N ASN A 156 7.10 -15.32 -1.71
CA ASN A 156 6.68 -14.07 -1.11
C ASN A 156 5.71 -13.30 -2.02
N LEU A 157 6.02 -13.19 -3.32
CA LEU A 157 5.15 -12.50 -4.26
C LEU A 157 3.82 -13.23 -4.47
N GLN A 158 3.82 -14.57 -4.48
CA GLN A 158 2.60 -15.38 -4.55
C GLN A 158 1.70 -15.12 -3.32
N GLN A 159 2.27 -15.03 -2.11
CA GLN A 159 1.54 -14.70 -0.88
C GLN A 159 0.91 -13.30 -0.96
N ILE A 160 1.66 -12.30 -1.46
CA ILE A 160 1.16 -10.92 -1.65
C ILE A 160 0.00 -10.90 -2.64
N ILE A 161 0.14 -11.59 -3.78
CA ILE A 161 -0.93 -11.68 -4.78
C ILE A 161 -2.16 -12.39 -4.18
N GLY A 162 -1.94 -13.46 -3.41
CA GLY A 162 -3.01 -14.16 -2.69
C GLY A 162 -3.76 -13.25 -1.73
N ALA A 163 -3.06 -12.41 -0.99
CA ALA A 163 -3.66 -11.43 -0.08
C ALA A 163 -4.48 -10.36 -0.83
N LEU A 164 -3.98 -9.89 -1.99
CA LEU A 164 -4.66 -8.90 -2.82
C LEU A 164 -5.94 -9.43 -3.50
N THR A 165 -5.92 -10.70 -3.91
CA THR A 165 -6.97 -11.27 -4.76
C THR A 165 -7.91 -12.20 -4.02
N ASN A 166 -7.71 -12.42 -2.71
CA ASN A 166 -8.35 -13.50 -1.94
C ASN A 166 -8.24 -14.86 -2.63
N THR A 167 -7.10 -15.12 -3.26
CA THR A 167 -6.88 -16.29 -4.10
C THR A 167 -5.51 -16.89 -3.79
N ASP A 168 -5.42 -18.17 -3.53
CA ASP A 168 -4.16 -18.87 -3.44
C ASP A 168 -3.68 -19.23 -4.85
N LEU A 169 -2.59 -18.59 -5.28
CA LEU A 169 -1.94 -18.86 -6.56
C LEU A 169 -0.71 -19.74 -6.31
N GLN A 170 -0.62 -20.84 -7.05
CA GLN A 170 0.56 -21.67 -7.08
C GLN A 170 1.14 -21.70 -8.50
N PHE A 171 2.40 -21.34 -8.62
CA PHE A 171 3.15 -21.43 -9.87
C PHE A 171 4.01 -22.70 -9.84
N VAL A 172 3.71 -23.63 -10.71
CA VAL A 172 4.44 -24.92 -10.80
C VAL A 172 5.06 -25.06 -12.19
N LYS A 173 6.36 -25.28 -12.24
CA LYS A 173 7.07 -25.54 -13.50
C LYS A 173 7.05 -27.04 -13.77
N ARG A 174 6.46 -27.47 -14.90
CA ARG A 174 6.48 -28.85 -15.41
C ARG A 174 6.82 -28.83 -16.89
N ASP A 175 7.78 -29.66 -17.30
CA ASP A 175 8.20 -29.83 -18.71
C ASP A 175 8.50 -28.49 -19.42
N GLY A 176 9.21 -27.58 -18.72
CA GLY A 176 9.57 -26.27 -19.24
C GLY A 176 8.40 -25.27 -19.33
N ARG A 177 7.18 -25.68 -18.96
CA ARG A 177 5.99 -24.82 -18.93
C ARG A 177 5.62 -24.46 -17.51
N ILE A 178 5.00 -23.28 -17.34
CA ILE A 178 4.50 -22.82 -16.05
C ILE A 178 2.99 -23.01 -16.05
N PHE A 179 2.53 -23.69 -15.01
CA PHE A 179 1.13 -23.86 -14.72
C PHE A 179 0.78 -23.00 -13.51
N VAL A 180 -0.32 -22.27 -13.62
CA VAL A 180 -0.89 -21.48 -12.52
C VAL A 180 -2.13 -22.21 -12.05
N SER A 181 -2.12 -22.68 -10.81
CA SER A 181 -3.32 -23.16 -10.13
C SER A 181 -3.90 -22.06 -9.27
N LYS A 182 -5.21 -21.87 -9.36
CA LYS A 182 -5.95 -20.87 -8.61
C LYS A 182 -6.90 -21.59 -7.66
N GLN A 183 -6.76 -21.37 -6.35
CA GLN A 183 -7.73 -21.78 -5.35
C GLN A 183 -8.34 -20.52 -4.73
N VAL A 184 -9.64 -20.35 -4.82
CA VAL A 184 -10.35 -19.23 -4.20
C VAL A 184 -10.46 -19.53 -2.70
N ARG A 185 -9.97 -18.62 -1.84
CA ARG A 185 -10.23 -18.69 -0.40
C ARG A 185 -11.70 -18.36 -0.19
N LEU A 186 -12.48 -19.36 0.19
CA LEU A 186 -13.83 -19.11 0.67
C LEU A 186 -13.74 -18.47 2.06
N SER A 187 -14.42 -17.36 2.23
CA SER A 187 -14.45 -16.55 3.46
C SER A 187 -15.28 -17.15 4.59
N SER A 188 -15.41 -18.48 4.64
CA SER A 188 -16.09 -19.18 5.72
C SER A 188 -15.39 -20.50 6.02
N GLY A 189 -14.98 -20.62 7.27
CA GLY A 189 -14.54 -21.77 8.04
C GLY A 189 -14.53 -23.15 7.37
N TRP A 190 -13.46 -23.87 7.64
CA TRP A 190 -13.28 -25.27 7.40
C TRP A 190 -14.54 -26.07 7.73
N GLU A 191 -15.21 -26.62 6.72
CA GLU A 191 -15.98 -27.81 6.88
C GLU A 191 -15.54 -28.82 5.83
N VAL A 192 -14.87 -29.87 6.37
CA VAL A 192 -14.59 -31.25 5.92
C VAL A 192 -14.07 -31.46 4.49
#